data_a67d8f7e6e70fa8a80de29f4a898164a
#
_entry.id   a67d8f7e6e70fa8a80de29f4a898164a
#
_cell.length_a   1.000
_cell.length_b   1.000
_cell.length_c   1.000
_cell.angle_alpha   90.00
_cell.angle_beta   90.00
_cell.angle_gamma   90.00
#
_symmetry.space_group_name_H-M   'P 1'
#
loop_
_entity.id
_entity.type
_entity.pdbx_description
1 polymer ?
#
loop_
_entity_poly.entity_id
_entity_poly.type
_entity_poly.pdbx_seq_one_letter_code
_entity_poly.pdbx_strand_id
1 'polypeptide(L)'
;MNESTIENAVVRRLQRRGIRTLKLNLQSNRGWPDRLVILPDGQVVWLEFKVPKGRLTKLQEYVHSWLRRQGHRVEVVTDKEFEL
;
A
#
# COMPACT_ATOMS: atom_id res chain seq x y z
N MET A 1 -8.72 -5.52 -14.91
CA MET A 1 -8.69 -4.57 -13.77
C MET A 1 -7.26 -4.06 -13.62
N ASN A 2 -7.08 -2.75 -13.54
CA ASN A 2 -5.74 -2.16 -13.38
C ASN A 2 -5.48 -1.78 -11.92
N GLU A 3 -4.24 -1.36 -11.64
CA GLU A 3 -3.85 -1.00 -10.28
C GLU A 3 -4.67 0.17 -9.74
N SER A 4 -4.97 1.17 -10.60
CA SER A 4 -5.75 2.33 -10.17
C SER A 4 -7.15 1.95 -9.72
N THR A 5 -7.77 0.98 -10.39
CA THR A 5 -9.10 0.50 -10.01
C THR A 5 -9.07 -0.11 -8.61
N ILE A 6 -8.06 -0.93 -8.33
CA ILE A 6 -7.87 -1.56 -7.03
C ILE A 6 -7.60 -0.50 -5.97
N GLU A 7 -6.67 0.40 -6.24
CA GLU A 7 -6.29 1.46 -5.32
C GLU A 7 -7.49 2.33 -4.95
N ASN A 8 -8.23 2.79 -5.97
CA ASN A 8 -9.37 3.68 -5.74
C ASN A 8 -10.45 3.00 -4.91
N ALA A 9 -10.74 1.73 -5.16
CA ALA A 9 -11.75 0.99 -4.40
C ALA A 9 -11.36 0.88 -2.92
N VAL A 10 -10.11 0.53 -2.65
CA VAL A 10 -9.62 0.37 -1.28
C VAL A 10 -9.58 1.72 -0.56
N VAL A 11 -9.07 2.76 -1.22
CA VAL A 11 -8.98 4.10 -0.62
C VAL A 11 -10.35 4.66 -0.29
N ARG A 12 -11.33 4.51 -1.19
CA ARG A 12 -12.70 4.97 -0.93
C ARG A 12 -13.31 4.28 0.29
N ARG A 13 -13.08 2.98 0.42
CA ARG A 13 -13.61 2.21 1.54
C ARG A 13 -13.00 2.67 2.86
N LEU A 14 -11.69 2.93 2.87
CA LEU A 14 -11.01 3.47 4.04
C LEU A 14 -11.53 4.86 4.40
N GLN A 15 -11.74 5.72 3.39
CA GLN A 15 -12.28 7.07 3.59
C GLN A 15 -13.67 7.04 4.22
N ARG A 16 -14.53 6.10 3.80
CA ARG A 16 -15.87 5.94 4.39
C ARG A 16 -15.80 5.60 5.87
N ARG A 17 -14.72 4.98 6.30
CA ARG A 17 -14.48 4.63 7.71
C ARG A 17 -13.73 5.74 8.45
N GLY A 18 -13.51 6.90 7.81
CA GLY A 18 -12.78 8.01 8.42
C GLY A 18 -11.28 7.80 8.49
N ILE A 19 -10.74 6.83 7.76
CA ILE A 19 -9.31 6.52 7.77
C ILE A 19 -8.64 7.28 6.63
N ARG A 20 -7.63 8.07 6.97
CA ARG A 20 -6.86 8.82 5.99
C ARG A 20 -5.72 8.00 5.42
N THR A 21 -5.48 8.21 4.13
CA THR A 21 -4.32 7.65 3.45
C THR A 21 -3.49 8.77 2.86
N LEU A 22 -2.19 8.57 2.79
CA LEU A 22 -1.26 9.51 2.17
C LEU A 22 -0.66 8.84 0.94
N LYS A 23 -0.87 9.43 -0.23
CA LYS A 23 -0.24 8.94 -1.45
C LYS A 23 1.21 9.37 -1.49
N LEU A 24 2.10 8.44 -1.75
CA LEU A 24 3.53 8.70 -1.78
C LEU A 24 4.00 8.86 -3.22
N ASN A 25 4.42 10.07 -3.58
CA ASN A 25 4.99 10.37 -4.89
C ASN A 25 6.50 10.53 -4.74
N LEU A 26 7.18 9.41 -4.51
CA LEU A 26 8.61 9.43 -4.22
C LEU A 26 9.42 9.18 -5.49
N GLN A 27 9.56 10.23 -6.31
CA GLN A 27 10.32 10.14 -7.56
C GLN A 27 11.77 9.71 -7.33
N SER A 28 12.36 10.14 -6.23
CA SER A 28 13.75 9.80 -5.89
C SER A 28 13.88 8.50 -5.11
N ASN A 29 12.78 7.91 -4.68
CA ASN A 29 12.79 6.70 -3.85
C ASN A 29 11.93 5.62 -4.51
N ARG A 30 12.47 5.06 -5.57
CA ARG A 30 11.79 3.97 -6.28
C ARG A 30 11.68 2.74 -5.39
N GLY A 31 10.65 1.97 -5.61
CA GLY A 31 10.44 0.72 -4.87
C GLY A 31 9.69 0.88 -3.56
N TRP A 32 9.47 2.11 -3.11
CA TRP A 32 8.67 2.35 -1.93
C TRP A 32 7.18 2.10 -2.23
N PRO A 33 6.40 1.68 -1.21
CA PRO A 33 4.96 1.45 -1.41
C PRO A 33 4.21 2.70 -1.85
N ASP A 34 3.01 2.51 -2.41
CA ASP A 34 2.22 3.59 -3.00
C ASP A 34 1.58 4.51 -1.98
N ARG A 35 1.15 3.96 -0.85
CA ARG A 35 0.41 4.72 0.15
C ARG A 35 0.80 4.35 1.57
N LEU A 36 0.62 5.33 2.44
CA LEU A 36 0.73 5.17 3.89
C LEU A 36 -0.66 5.32 4.48
N VAL A 37 -1.03 4.42 5.38
CA VAL A 37 -2.33 4.46 6.06
C VAL A 37 -2.06 4.54 7.56
N ILE A 38 -2.77 5.45 8.23
CA ILE A 38 -2.73 5.54 9.69
C ILE A 38 -4.08 5.06 10.22
N LEU A 39 -4.06 3.93 10.92
CA LEU A 39 -5.27 3.34 11.48
C LEU A 39 -5.69 4.08 12.76
N PRO A 40 -6.98 3.94 13.18
CA PRO A 40 -7.46 4.65 14.37
C PRO A 40 -6.67 4.35 15.66
N ASP A 41 -6.07 3.17 15.75
CA ASP A 41 -5.24 2.80 16.92
C ASP A 41 -3.80 3.33 16.82
N GLY A 42 -3.50 4.11 15.77
CA GLY A 42 -2.17 4.66 15.55
C GLY A 42 -1.24 3.76 14.74
N GLN A 43 -1.66 2.54 14.41
CA GLN A 43 -0.86 1.64 13.61
C GLN A 43 -0.68 2.21 12.20
N VAL A 44 0.56 2.14 11.70
CA VAL A 44 0.90 2.59 10.34
C VAL A 44 1.02 1.38 9.44
N VAL A 45 0.37 1.45 8.27
CA VAL A 45 0.43 0.37 7.28
C VAL A 45 0.84 0.97 5.94
N TRP A 46 1.80 0.33 5.29
CA TRP A 46 2.24 0.69 3.94
C TRP A 46 1.50 -0.20 2.94
N LEU A 47 0.92 0.41 1.91
CA LEU A 47 0.16 -0.32 0.89
C LEU A 47 0.83 -0.20 -0.47
N GLU A 48 1.06 -1.35 -1.09
CA GLU A 48 1.51 -1.45 -2.48
C GLU A 48 0.39 -2.06 -3.30
N PHE A 49 -0.02 -1.40 -4.39
CA PHE A 49 -1.09 -1.93 -5.24
C PHE A 49 -0.51 -2.59 -6.48
N LYS A 50 -0.99 -3.78 -6.78
CA LYS A 50 -0.61 -4.56 -7.95
C LYS A 50 -1.84 -5.19 -8.58
N VAL A 51 -1.79 -5.41 -9.88
CA VAL A 51 -2.83 -6.21 -10.55
C VAL A 51 -2.76 -7.65 -10.04
N PRO A 52 -3.88 -8.41 -10.12
CA PRO A 52 -3.85 -9.83 -9.77
C PRO A 52 -2.76 -10.53 -10.60
N LYS A 53 -1.96 -11.38 -9.94
CA LYS A 53 -0.81 -12.07 -10.53
C LYS A 53 0.34 -11.15 -10.92
N GLY A 54 0.24 -9.86 -10.63
CA GLY A 54 1.35 -8.93 -10.81
C GLY A 54 2.47 -9.26 -9.84
N ARG A 55 3.70 -8.99 -10.27
CA ARG A 55 4.88 -9.27 -9.46
C ARG A 55 5.55 -7.97 -9.01
N LEU A 56 6.09 -8.00 -7.82
CA LEU A 56 6.94 -6.91 -7.34
C LEU A 56 8.25 -6.91 -8.13
N THR A 57 8.78 -5.73 -8.39
CA THR A 57 10.14 -5.62 -8.89
C THR A 57 11.12 -6.02 -7.79
N LYS A 58 12.35 -6.31 -8.16
CA LYS A 58 13.38 -6.63 -7.17
C LYS A 58 13.61 -5.48 -6.20
N LEU A 59 13.54 -4.24 -6.70
CA LEU A 59 13.69 -3.06 -5.85
C LEU A 59 12.54 -2.94 -4.86
N GLN A 60 11.30 -3.18 -5.31
CA GLN A 60 10.15 -3.20 -4.41
C GLN A 60 10.29 -4.27 -3.34
N GLU A 61 10.72 -5.47 -3.72
CA GLU A 61 10.96 -6.54 -2.75
C GLU A 61 12.01 -6.13 -1.72
N TYR A 62 13.08 -5.49 -2.17
CA TYR A 62 14.14 -5.01 -1.30
C TYR A 62 13.62 -3.98 -0.29
N VAL A 63 12.91 -2.96 -0.77
CA VAL A 63 12.38 -1.90 0.09
C VAL A 63 11.35 -2.46 1.06
N HIS A 64 10.42 -3.30 0.59
CA HIS A 64 9.40 -3.90 1.44
C HIS A 64 10.04 -4.75 2.54
N SER A 65 11.04 -5.55 2.20
CA SER A 65 11.75 -6.37 3.18
C SER A 65 12.45 -5.50 4.22
N TRP A 66 13.06 -4.42 3.78
CA TRP A 66 13.74 -3.49 4.69
C TRP A 66 12.72 -2.86 5.65
N LEU A 67 11.59 -2.39 5.14
CA LEU A 67 10.53 -1.81 5.96
C LEU A 67 10.03 -2.80 7.02
N ARG A 68 9.82 -4.06 6.63
CA ARG A 68 9.37 -5.10 7.55
C ARG A 68 10.41 -5.38 8.62
N ARG A 69 11.69 -5.37 8.27
CA ARG A 69 12.77 -5.55 9.26
C ARG A 69 12.83 -4.39 10.25
N GLN A 70 12.38 -3.19 9.84
CA GLN A 70 12.28 -2.05 10.74
C GLN A 70 11.00 -2.10 11.60
N GLY A 71 10.21 -3.15 11.47
CA GLY A 71 8.99 -3.32 12.26
C GLY A 71 7.73 -2.76 11.60
N HIS A 72 7.81 -2.35 10.34
CA HIS A 72 6.65 -1.79 9.64
C HIS A 72 5.80 -2.89 9.01
N ARG A 73 4.49 -2.65 9.00
CA ARG A 73 3.55 -3.50 8.29
C ARG A 73 3.47 -3.03 6.84
N VAL A 74 3.71 -3.96 5.90
CA VAL A 74 3.62 -3.69 4.47
C VAL A 74 2.69 -4.72 3.86
N GLU A 75 1.64 -4.25 3.16
CA GLU A 75 0.68 -5.11 2.49
C GLU A 75 0.75 -4.90 0.99
N VAL A 76 0.80 -5.99 0.24
CA VAL A 76 0.68 -5.95 -1.22
C VAL A 76 -0.76 -6.28 -1.56
N VAL A 77 -1.46 -5.33 -2.15
CA VAL A 77 -2.90 -5.41 -2.38
C VAL A 77 -3.16 -5.68 -3.85
N THR A 78 -3.74 -6.84 -4.12
CA THR A 78 -4.06 -7.27 -5.49
C THR A 78 -5.55 -7.43 -5.72
N ASP A 79 -6.37 -7.14 -4.72
CA ASP A 79 -7.81 -7.35 -4.74
C ASP A 79 -8.51 -6.08 -4.25
N LYS A 80 -9.51 -5.62 -5.01
CA LYS A 80 -10.30 -4.46 -4.63
C LYS A 80 -11.13 -4.68 -3.36
N GLU A 81 -11.31 -5.93 -2.95
CA GLU A 81 -12.05 -6.26 -1.73
C GLU A 81 -11.18 -6.27 -0.48
N PHE A 82 -9.88 -5.99 -0.63
CA PHE A 82 -8.96 -5.94 0.49
C PHE A 82 -9.44 -4.99 1.58
N GLU A 83 -9.32 -5.39 2.83
CA GLU A 83 -9.70 -4.58 4.00
C GLU A 83 -8.61 -4.61 5.06
N LEU A 84 -8.53 -3.51 5.79
CA LEU A 84 -7.68 -3.39 6.97
C LEU A 84 -8.52 -3.48 8.24
#